data_8888aa0df76609ca76b0b155ef4b311b
#
_entry.id   8888aa0df76609ca76b0b155ef4b311b
#
_cell.length_a   1.000
_cell.length_b   1.000
_cell.length_c   1.000
_cell.angle_alpha   90.00
_cell.angle_beta   90.00
_cell.angle_gamma   90.00
#
_symmetry.space_group_name_H-M   'P 1'
#
loop_
_entity.id
_entity.type
_entity.pdbx_description
1 polymer ?
#
loop_
_entity_poly.entity_id
_entity_poly.type
_entity_poly.pdbx_seq_one_letter_code
_entity_poly.pdbx_strand_id
1 'polypeptide(L)'
;KILEKASVGFIDRLIYSLGEFIIYGPLKNMLGLTKVRIAYTAGEAISAELFDFYRALGINLKQLYGQTEASVFLTMQDDNDVRSDTVGKPIRGVELKIAESGEVLYRSVGAFKEYYKNPKATQETKDKDGWVATGDAGYIEESSGQLRIIDRAKDVGKMKSGSMFAPKYVENKLKFFPNILEAVLFGSGKDKCVAFLNIDLSAVGNWAERNNINYASYQELASNEKVIEMMKQHVEEVNQDLAADTT
;
A
#
# COMPACT_ATOMS: atom_id res chain seq x y z
N LYS A 1 12.28 -15.76 3.56
CA LYS A 1 13.05 -16.59 2.56
C LYS A 1 12.27 -16.79 1.26
N ILE A 2 11.04 -17.33 1.28
CA ILE A 2 10.25 -17.52 0.04
C ILE A 2 9.92 -16.17 -0.60
N LEU A 3 9.46 -15.20 0.18
CA LEU A 3 9.13 -13.85 -0.26
C LEU A 3 10.36 -13.10 -0.79
N GLU A 4 11.51 -13.32 -0.18
CA GLU A 4 12.81 -12.79 -0.58
C GLU A 4 13.50 -13.58 -1.70
N LYS A 5 12.81 -14.58 -2.29
CA LYS A 5 13.37 -15.50 -3.31
C LYS A 5 14.64 -16.23 -2.87
N ALA A 6 14.86 -16.39 -1.54
CA ALA A 6 15.98 -17.12 -0.97
C ALA A 6 15.75 -18.63 -1.03
N SER A 7 16.83 -19.40 -1.05
CA SER A 7 16.75 -20.86 -1.10
C SER A 7 16.15 -21.43 0.19
N VAL A 8 15.17 -22.33 0.05
CA VAL A 8 14.49 -22.99 1.16
C VAL A 8 15.05 -24.39 1.35
N GLY A 9 15.80 -24.59 2.45
CA GLY A 9 16.39 -25.86 2.81
C GLY A 9 15.39 -26.87 3.38
N PHE A 10 15.85 -28.11 3.58
CA PHE A 10 15.03 -29.15 4.20
C PHE A 10 14.60 -28.81 5.63
N ILE A 11 15.50 -28.23 6.43
CA ILE A 11 15.22 -27.81 7.82
C ILE A 11 14.15 -26.70 7.83
N ASP A 12 14.21 -25.73 6.93
CA ASP A 12 13.20 -24.64 6.83
C ASP A 12 11.81 -25.23 6.57
N ARG A 13 11.73 -26.25 5.70
CA ARG A 13 10.46 -26.95 5.39
C ARG A 13 9.91 -27.70 6.59
N LEU A 14 10.78 -28.36 7.36
CA LEU A 14 10.40 -29.10 8.56
C LEU A 14 9.86 -28.14 9.64
N ILE A 15 10.57 -27.03 9.89
CA ILE A 15 10.15 -25.98 10.83
C ILE A 15 8.82 -25.37 10.39
N TYR A 16 8.66 -25.07 9.09
CA TYR A 16 7.40 -24.54 8.57
C TYR A 16 6.26 -25.53 8.74
N SER A 17 6.47 -26.83 8.48
CA SER A 17 5.46 -27.87 8.66
C SER A 17 5.02 -28.01 10.12
N LEU A 18 5.95 -27.90 11.06
CA LEU A 18 5.64 -27.89 12.49
C LEU A 18 4.87 -26.63 12.87
N GLY A 19 5.28 -25.47 12.36
CA GLY A 19 4.57 -24.18 12.52
C GLY A 19 3.16 -24.23 11.93
N GLU A 20 2.97 -24.89 10.78
CA GLU A 20 1.66 -25.10 10.17
C GLU A 20 0.72 -25.88 11.10
N PHE A 21 1.22 -26.93 11.72
CA PHE A 21 0.40 -27.74 12.60
C PHE A 21 0.04 -27.02 13.91
N ILE A 22 1.00 -26.32 14.54
CA ILE A 22 0.83 -25.76 15.89
C ILE A 22 0.26 -24.33 15.86
N ILE A 23 0.63 -23.50 14.86
CA ILE A 23 0.36 -22.06 14.84
C ILE A 23 -0.46 -21.64 13.61
N TYR A 24 0.07 -21.88 12.39
CA TYR A 24 -0.51 -21.31 11.18
C TYR A 24 -1.86 -21.92 10.81
N GLY A 25 -2.00 -23.24 10.96
CA GLY A 25 -3.26 -23.94 10.73
C GLY A 25 -4.40 -23.47 11.65
N PRO A 26 -4.22 -23.49 12.98
CA PRO A 26 -5.18 -22.91 13.92
C PRO A 26 -5.52 -21.45 13.63
N LEU A 27 -4.52 -20.62 13.32
CA LEU A 27 -4.72 -19.22 13.00
C LEU A 27 -5.52 -19.04 11.71
N LYS A 28 -5.19 -19.76 10.64
CA LYS A 28 -5.98 -19.77 9.40
C LYS A 28 -7.42 -20.22 9.62
N ASN A 29 -7.61 -21.19 10.52
CA ASN A 29 -8.96 -21.66 10.87
C ASN A 29 -9.76 -20.58 11.59
N MET A 30 -9.18 -19.87 12.54
CA MET A 30 -9.81 -18.74 13.23
C MET A 30 -10.18 -17.61 12.26
N LEU A 31 -9.31 -17.33 11.27
CA LEU A 31 -9.54 -16.32 10.25
C LEU A 31 -10.49 -16.79 9.11
N GLY A 32 -10.94 -18.04 9.12
CA GLY A 32 -11.76 -18.61 8.05
C GLY A 32 -11.01 -18.89 6.75
N LEU A 33 -9.68 -18.93 6.78
CA LEU A 33 -8.82 -18.98 5.59
C LEU A 33 -8.27 -20.37 5.26
N THR A 34 -8.63 -21.41 6.02
CA THR A 34 -8.08 -22.77 5.86
C THR A 34 -8.29 -23.37 4.47
N LYS A 35 -9.39 -23.04 3.81
CA LYS A 35 -9.75 -23.59 2.48
C LYS A 35 -9.47 -22.61 1.33
N VAL A 36 -8.88 -21.44 1.61
CA VAL A 36 -8.56 -20.44 0.60
C VAL A 36 -7.39 -20.95 -0.25
N ARG A 37 -7.58 -21.00 -1.56
CA ARG A 37 -6.54 -21.38 -2.53
C ARG A 37 -5.85 -20.17 -3.13
N ILE A 38 -6.60 -19.11 -3.40
CA ILE A 38 -6.13 -17.84 -3.95
C ILE A 38 -6.91 -16.73 -3.25
N ALA A 39 -6.23 -15.67 -2.90
CA ALA A 39 -6.82 -14.44 -2.39
C ALA A 39 -6.31 -13.24 -3.19
N TYR A 40 -7.14 -12.23 -3.35
CA TYR A 40 -6.77 -10.97 -3.98
C TYR A 40 -7.07 -9.81 -3.05
N THR A 41 -6.18 -8.84 -3.02
CA THR A 41 -6.42 -7.55 -2.39
C THR A 41 -6.44 -6.46 -3.45
N ALA A 42 -7.37 -5.51 -3.31
CA ALA A 42 -7.59 -4.41 -4.24
C ALA A 42 -8.36 -3.28 -3.58
N GLY A 43 -8.46 -2.15 -4.27
CA GLY A 43 -9.26 -0.99 -3.87
C GLY A 43 -8.47 0.04 -3.08
N GLU A 44 -7.57 -0.39 -2.20
CA GLU A 44 -6.63 0.47 -1.48
C GLU A 44 -5.30 -0.27 -1.33
N ALA A 45 -4.21 0.50 -1.13
CA ALA A 45 -2.90 -0.10 -0.90
C ALA A 45 -2.89 -0.89 0.41
N ILE A 46 -2.47 -2.15 0.31
CA ILE A 46 -2.16 -2.97 1.49
C ILE A 46 -0.71 -2.68 1.90
N SER A 47 -0.44 -2.66 3.18
CA SER A 47 0.93 -2.54 3.64
C SER A 47 1.75 -3.80 3.33
N ALA A 48 3.06 -3.61 3.10
CA ALA A 48 3.96 -4.70 2.77
C ALA A 48 3.95 -5.80 3.86
N GLU A 49 3.98 -5.41 5.13
CA GLU A 49 4.04 -6.36 6.24
C GLU A 49 2.73 -7.14 6.42
N LEU A 50 1.56 -6.49 6.22
CA LEU A 50 0.28 -7.19 6.27
C LEU A 50 0.16 -8.16 5.08
N PHE A 51 0.64 -7.75 3.91
CA PHE A 51 0.71 -8.60 2.73
C PHE A 51 1.60 -9.81 2.98
N ASP A 52 2.80 -9.58 3.50
CA ASP A 52 3.78 -10.61 3.82
C ASP A 52 3.32 -11.53 4.94
N PHE A 53 2.61 -11.00 5.95
CA PHE A 53 1.98 -11.80 6.99
C PHE A 53 1.04 -12.85 6.41
N TYR A 54 0.10 -12.46 5.55
CA TYR A 54 -0.82 -13.43 4.94
C TYR A 54 -0.10 -14.41 4.04
N ARG A 55 0.90 -13.98 3.31
CA ARG A 55 1.72 -14.88 2.50
C ARG A 55 2.56 -15.84 3.35
N ALA A 56 3.08 -15.39 4.49
CA ALA A 56 3.80 -16.22 5.44
C ALA A 56 2.91 -17.32 6.05
N LEU A 57 1.60 -17.06 6.18
CA LEU A 57 0.61 -18.09 6.54
C LEU A 57 0.38 -19.13 5.42
N GLY A 58 1.02 -19.00 4.26
CA GLY A 58 0.83 -19.89 3.11
C GLY A 58 -0.38 -19.56 2.25
N ILE A 59 -0.98 -18.38 2.40
CA ILE A 59 -2.08 -17.91 1.56
C ILE A 59 -1.48 -17.34 0.27
N ASN A 60 -1.96 -17.82 -0.88
CA ASN A 60 -1.59 -17.25 -2.17
C ASN A 60 -2.31 -15.90 -2.39
N LEU A 61 -1.87 -14.89 -1.60
CA LEU A 61 -2.37 -13.53 -1.70
C LEU A 61 -1.64 -12.81 -2.84
N LYS A 62 -2.40 -12.14 -3.69
CA LYS A 62 -1.93 -11.31 -4.81
C LYS A 62 -2.58 -9.95 -4.77
N GLN A 63 -1.93 -8.98 -5.40
CA GLN A 63 -2.53 -7.67 -5.63
C GLN A 63 -3.10 -7.59 -7.05
N LEU A 64 -4.19 -6.86 -7.18
CA LEU A 64 -4.74 -6.43 -8.45
C LEU A 64 -5.11 -4.94 -8.35
N TYR A 65 -5.13 -4.29 -9.49
CA TYR A 65 -5.54 -2.90 -9.60
C TYR A 65 -6.55 -2.73 -10.73
N GLY A 66 -7.48 -1.81 -10.49
CA GLY A 66 -8.46 -1.40 -11.48
C GLY A 66 -9.50 -0.46 -10.89
N GLN A 67 -10.49 -0.17 -11.69
CA GLN A 67 -11.57 0.76 -11.34
C GLN A 67 -12.87 0.35 -12.05
N THR A 68 -13.98 0.92 -11.60
CA THR A 68 -15.31 0.64 -12.16
C THR A 68 -15.37 0.91 -13.66
N GLU A 69 -14.73 1.99 -14.11
CA GLU A 69 -14.66 2.40 -15.53
C GLU A 69 -13.89 1.41 -16.41
N ALA A 70 -13.12 0.50 -15.80
CA ALA A 70 -12.38 -0.57 -16.50
C ALA A 70 -13.03 -1.95 -16.34
N SER A 71 -14.27 -2.03 -15.87
CA SER A 71 -14.91 -3.29 -15.47
C SER A 71 -14.06 -4.04 -14.44
N VAL A 72 -13.48 -3.31 -13.49
CA VAL A 72 -12.65 -3.71 -12.35
C VAL A 72 -11.18 -3.96 -12.69
N PHE A 73 -10.86 -4.73 -13.74
CA PHE A 73 -9.51 -5.29 -13.88
C PHE A 73 -8.64 -4.53 -14.88
N LEU A 74 -7.53 -3.97 -14.42
CA LEU A 74 -6.47 -3.39 -15.25
C LEU A 74 -5.17 -4.18 -15.16
N THR A 75 -4.71 -4.45 -13.93
CA THR A 75 -3.50 -5.23 -13.69
C THR A 75 -3.75 -6.33 -12.65
N MET A 76 -2.90 -7.34 -12.67
CA MET A 76 -2.92 -8.43 -11.71
C MET A 76 -1.54 -9.07 -11.59
N GLN A 77 -1.20 -9.53 -10.40
CA GLN A 77 0.04 -10.27 -10.16
C GLN A 77 -0.09 -11.74 -10.56
N ASP A 78 0.97 -12.26 -11.17
CA ASP A 78 1.10 -13.68 -11.47
C ASP A 78 1.61 -14.48 -10.27
N ASP A 79 1.33 -15.80 -10.22
CA ASP A 79 1.76 -16.67 -9.12
C ASP A 79 3.27 -16.67 -8.86
N ASN A 80 4.07 -16.47 -9.92
CA ASN A 80 5.53 -16.54 -9.86
C ASN A 80 6.21 -15.16 -9.72
N ASP A 81 5.44 -14.07 -9.73
CA ASP A 81 5.97 -12.71 -9.64
C ASP A 81 5.07 -11.83 -8.76
N VAL A 82 4.93 -12.25 -7.50
CA VAL A 82 4.16 -11.53 -6.49
C VAL A 82 5.10 -10.63 -5.69
N ARG A 83 4.71 -9.38 -5.50
CA ARG A 83 5.45 -8.35 -4.77
C ARG A 83 4.49 -7.56 -3.88
N SER A 84 4.97 -7.11 -2.72
CA SER A 84 4.14 -6.37 -1.76
C SER A 84 3.89 -4.92 -2.15
N ASP A 85 4.68 -4.37 -3.06
CA ASP A 85 4.74 -2.95 -3.40
C ASP A 85 4.24 -2.61 -4.81
N THR A 86 3.80 -3.60 -5.59
CA THR A 86 3.27 -3.44 -6.94
C THR A 86 1.91 -4.10 -7.09
N VAL A 87 1.17 -3.69 -8.12
CA VAL A 87 -0.19 -4.21 -8.39
C VAL A 87 -0.25 -5.09 -9.65
N GLY A 88 0.90 -5.57 -10.11
CA GLY A 88 1.00 -6.51 -11.22
C GLY A 88 1.14 -5.88 -12.60
N LYS A 89 1.04 -6.74 -13.62
CA LYS A 89 1.14 -6.38 -15.04
C LYS A 89 -0.24 -6.20 -15.65
N PRO A 90 -0.34 -5.45 -16.79
CA PRO A 90 -1.60 -5.37 -17.54
C PRO A 90 -2.14 -6.74 -17.85
N ILE A 91 -3.43 -6.95 -17.61
CA ILE A 91 -4.09 -8.18 -18.02
C ILE A 91 -4.31 -8.21 -19.54
N ARG A 92 -4.63 -9.37 -20.07
CA ARG A 92 -4.85 -9.54 -21.52
C ARG A 92 -5.93 -8.58 -22.03
N GLY A 93 -5.59 -7.80 -23.06
CA GLY A 93 -6.50 -6.83 -23.66
C GLY A 93 -6.53 -5.46 -23.00
N VAL A 94 -5.63 -5.21 -22.05
CA VAL A 94 -5.40 -3.90 -21.44
C VAL A 94 -4.04 -3.36 -21.88
N GLU A 95 -4.05 -2.14 -22.36
CA GLU A 95 -2.86 -1.33 -22.60
C GLU A 95 -2.74 -0.29 -21.51
N LEU A 96 -1.53 -0.09 -20.99
CA LEU A 96 -1.23 0.95 -20.00
C LEU A 96 -0.14 1.89 -20.52
N LYS A 97 -0.24 3.15 -20.15
CA LYS A 97 0.84 4.13 -20.27
C LYS A 97 0.83 5.10 -19.10
N ILE A 98 1.97 5.69 -18.82
CA ILE A 98 2.10 6.77 -17.84
C ILE A 98 2.17 8.08 -18.61
N ALA A 99 1.30 9.02 -18.27
CA ALA A 99 1.31 10.37 -18.83
C ALA A 99 2.52 11.18 -18.31
N GLU A 100 2.86 12.28 -18.96
CA GLU A 100 3.91 13.20 -18.50
C GLU A 100 3.64 13.76 -17.09
N SER A 101 2.37 13.83 -16.70
CA SER A 101 1.95 14.21 -15.35
C SER A 101 2.21 13.13 -14.29
N GLY A 102 2.60 11.92 -14.69
CA GLY A 102 2.70 10.74 -13.83
C GLY A 102 1.38 9.98 -13.66
N GLU A 103 0.28 10.41 -14.29
CA GLU A 103 -1.00 9.74 -14.22
C GLU A 103 -1.01 8.46 -15.04
N VAL A 104 -1.60 7.42 -14.48
CA VAL A 104 -1.81 6.14 -15.16
C VAL A 104 -3.00 6.25 -16.10
N LEU A 105 -2.76 5.96 -17.38
CA LEU A 105 -3.79 5.89 -18.41
C LEU A 105 -3.92 4.46 -18.91
N TYR A 106 -5.15 4.05 -19.24
CA TYR A 106 -5.38 2.74 -19.83
C TYR A 106 -6.28 2.80 -21.06
N ARG A 107 -6.18 1.77 -21.88
CA ARG A 107 -7.09 1.49 -22.98
C ARG A 107 -7.43 0.01 -22.96
N SER A 108 -8.73 -0.33 -22.99
CA SER A 108 -9.17 -1.71 -22.98
C SER A 108 -10.56 -1.87 -23.61
N VAL A 109 -10.87 -3.10 -24.00
CA VAL A 109 -12.23 -3.47 -24.47
C VAL A 109 -13.26 -3.41 -23.33
N GLY A 110 -12.81 -3.50 -22.08
CA GLY A 110 -13.65 -3.39 -20.89
C GLY A 110 -13.86 -1.94 -20.40
N ALA A 111 -13.32 -0.93 -21.12
CA ALA A 111 -13.50 0.45 -20.75
C ALA A 111 -14.97 0.87 -20.85
N PHE A 112 -15.43 1.67 -19.89
CA PHE A 112 -16.78 2.19 -19.85
C PHE A 112 -17.13 2.95 -21.12
N LYS A 113 -18.43 3.00 -21.46
CA LYS A 113 -18.91 3.73 -22.62
C LYS A 113 -18.90 5.23 -22.31
N GLU A 114 -19.64 5.63 -21.30
CA GLU A 114 -19.82 7.01 -20.89
C GLU A 114 -20.39 7.11 -19.47
N TYR A 115 -20.25 8.24 -18.82
CA TYR A 115 -20.99 8.57 -17.62
C TYR A 115 -22.41 8.98 -17.94
N TYR A 116 -23.39 8.38 -17.29
CA TYR A 116 -24.79 8.61 -17.55
C TYR A 116 -25.17 10.08 -17.36
N LYS A 117 -25.72 10.70 -18.41
CA LYS A 117 -26.12 12.11 -18.47
C LYS A 117 -25.00 13.10 -18.06
N ASN A 118 -23.74 12.71 -18.19
CA ASN A 118 -22.61 13.58 -17.88
C ASN A 118 -21.52 13.51 -18.98
N PRO A 119 -21.80 14.08 -20.16
CA PRO A 119 -20.88 14.06 -21.28
C PRO A 119 -19.58 14.84 -20.98
N LYS A 120 -19.64 15.87 -20.15
CA LYS A 120 -18.47 16.65 -19.77
C LYS A 120 -17.47 15.78 -19.02
N ALA A 121 -17.88 15.08 -17.95
CA ALA A 121 -17.02 14.19 -17.21
C ALA A 121 -16.49 13.04 -18.08
N THR A 122 -17.31 12.55 -19.03
CA THR A 122 -16.87 11.52 -19.99
C THR A 122 -15.71 12.02 -20.85
N GLN A 123 -15.80 13.24 -21.39
CA GLN A 123 -14.76 13.83 -22.23
C GLN A 123 -13.50 14.19 -21.43
N GLU A 124 -13.64 14.56 -20.17
CA GLU A 124 -12.51 14.83 -19.25
C GLU A 124 -11.76 13.54 -18.88
N THR A 125 -12.47 12.39 -18.82
CA THR A 125 -11.89 11.12 -18.36
C THR A 125 -11.40 10.26 -19.54
N LYS A 126 -12.06 10.31 -20.71
CA LYS A 126 -11.77 9.45 -21.87
C LYS A 126 -11.50 10.29 -23.11
N ASP A 127 -10.31 10.10 -23.67
CA ASP A 127 -9.91 10.82 -24.89
C ASP A 127 -10.49 10.17 -26.18
N LYS A 128 -10.24 10.84 -27.33
CA LYS A 128 -10.72 10.40 -28.63
C LYS A 128 -10.08 9.10 -29.13
N ASP A 129 -8.89 8.77 -28.62
CA ASP A 129 -8.14 7.55 -28.99
C ASP A 129 -8.51 6.39 -28.07
N GLY A 130 -9.45 6.59 -27.14
CA GLY A 130 -9.96 5.60 -26.22
C GLY A 130 -9.11 5.41 -24.96
N TRP A 131 -8.13 6.28 -24.72
CA TRP A 131 -7.41 6.28 -23.45
C TRP A 131 -8.26 6.88 -22.35
N VAL A 132 -8.26 6.21 -21.20
CA VAL A 132 -9.02 6.58 -20.02
C VAL A 132 -8.04 6.96 -18.91
N ALA A 133 -8.23 8.14 -18.34
CA ALA A 133 -7.50 8.61 -17.18
C ALA A 133 -8.01 7.92 -15.91
N THR A 134 -7.12 7.34 -15.13
CA THR A 134 -7.51 6.62 -13.91
C THR A 134 -7.72 7.54 -12.72
N GLY A 135 -7.14 8.73 -12.75
CA GLY A 135 -7.04 9.62 -11.61
C GLY A 135 -5.99 9.17 -10.58
N ASP A 136 -5.19 8.15 -10.88
CA ASP A 136 -4.13 7.64 -10.02
C ASP A 136 -2.76 7.92 -10.66
N ALA A 137 -1.79 8.31 -9.85
CA ALA A 137 -0.39 8.44 -10.24
C ALA A 137 0.38 7.15 -9.95
N GLY A 138 1.30 6.81 -10.85
CA GLY A 138 2.11 5.62 -10.72
C GLY A 138 3.20 5.54 -11.76
N TYR A 139 3.96 4.46 -11.71
CA TYR A 139 4.99 4.17 -12.71
C TYR A 139 5.11 2.66 -12.94
N ILE A 140 5.67 2.30 -14.08
CA ILE A 140 5.99 0.91 -14.40
C ILE A 140 7.41 0.67 -13.94
N GLU A 141 7.60 -0.27 -13.02
CA GLU A 141 8.91 -0.63 -12.50
C GLU A 141 9.72 -1.35 -13.58
N GLU A 142 10.88 -0.82 -13.93
CA GLU A 142 11.71 -1.33 -15.03
C GLU A 142 12.16 -2.78 -14.82
N SER A 143 12.47 -3.16 -13.58
CA SER A 143 12.99 -4.48 -13.24
C SER A 143 11.97 -5.61 -13.41
N SER A 144 10.68 -5.32 -13.21
CA SER A 144 9.61 -6.31 -13.20
C SER A 144 8.58 -6.10 -14.31
N GLY A 145 8.46 -4.89 -14.83
CA GLY A 145 7.37 -4.47 -15.70
C GLY A 145 6.01 -4.38 -15.00
N GLN A 146 5.99 -4.41 -13.67
CA GLN A 146 4.76 -4.27 -12.88
C GLN A 146 4.44 -2.80 -12.62
N LEU A 147 3.16 -2.49 -12.51
CA LEU A 147 2.69 -1.16 -12.14
C LEU A 147 2.81 -0.97 -10.62
N ARG A 148 3.37 0.16 -10.21
CA ARG A 148 3.34 0.66 -8.85
C ARG A 148 2.46 1.90 -8.82
N ILE A 149 1.41 1.88 -8.00
CA ILE A 149 0.57 3.04 -7.71
C ILE A 149 1.17 3.79 -6.53
N ILE A 150 1.24 5.12 -6.65
CA ILE A 150 1.85 5.98 -5.63
C ILE A 150 0.77 6.70 -4.83
N ASP A 151 -0.17 7.37 -5.53
CA ASP A 151 -1.22 8.19 -4.91
C ASP A 151 -2.29 8.56 -5.94
N ARG A 152 -3.31 9.33 -5.55
CA ARG A 152 -4.21 9.99 -6.49
C ARG A 152 -3.45 11.06 -7.28
N ALA A 153 -3.62 11.10 -8.59
CA ALA A 153 -2.88 12.04 -9.47
C ALA A 153 -3.09 13.52 -9.06
N LYS A 154 -4.29 13.88 -8.58
CA LYS A 154 -4.61 15.23 -8.09
C LYS A 154 -3.93 15.59 -6.77
N ASP A 155 -3.56 14.58 -5.96
CA ASP A 155 -2.98 14.76 -4.63
C ASP A 155 -1.44 14.71 -4.68
N VAL A 156 -0.88 14.23 -5.80
CA VAL A 156 0.56 14.27 -6.04
C VAL A 156 0.96 15.69 -6.44
N GLY A 157 1.84 16.26 -5.65
CA GLY A 157 2.41 17.59 -5.85
C GLY A 157 3.93 17.53 -6.01
N LYS A 158 4.56 18.69 -5.89
CA LYS A 158 6.02 18.81 -5.86
C LYS A 158 6.46 19.60 -4.63
N MET A 159 7.54 19.17 -4.03
CA MET A 159 8.28 19.97 -3.05
C MET A 159 8.93 21.16 -3.75
N LYS A 160 9.37 22.17 -2.99
CA LYS A 160 10.10 23.30 -3.55
C LYS A 160 11.43 22.88 -4.20
N SER A 161 12.01 21.77 -3.76
CA SER A 161 13.18 21.14 -4.39
C SER A 161 12.91 20.57 -5.78
N GLY A 162 11.63 20.42 -6.19
CA GLY A 162 11.23 19.73 -7.40
C GLY A 162 10.93 18.24 -7.20
N SER A 163 11.28 17.67 -6.03
CA SER A 163 10.98 16.27 -5.70
C SER A 163 9.48 16.03 -5.65
N MET A 164 9.05 14.85 -6.02
CA MET A 164 7.64 14.45 -5.94
C MET A 164 7.15 14.47 -4.49
N PHE A 165 5.94 14.96 -4.27
CA PHE A 165 5.25 14.93 -2.99
C PHE A 165 3.99 14.07 -3.13
N ALA A 166 4.04 12.88 -2.60
CA ALA A 166 2.94 11.90 -2.61
C ALA A 166 2.50 11.63 -1.16
N PRO A 167 1.60 12.45 -0.60
CA PRO A 167 1.27 12.41 0.82
C PRO A 167 0.69 11.06 1.26
N LYS A 168 -0.25 10.50 0.50
CA LYS A 168 -0.89 9.21 0.85
C LYS A 168 0.08 8.05 0.95
N TYR A 169 1.09 8.02 0.09
CA TYR A 169 2.13 7.00 0.14
C TYR A 169 2.87 7.00 1.49
N VAL A 170 3.27 8.18 1.96
CA VAL A 170 3.97 8.34 3.24
C VAL A 170 3.02 8.19 4.43
N GLU A 171 1.80 8.74 4.35
CA GLU A 171 0.76 8.59 5.37
C GLU A 171 0.45 7.11 5.62
N ASN A 172 0.33 6.30 4.56
CA ASN A 172 0.07 4.87 4.68
C ASN A 172 1.25 4.12 5.32
N LYS A 173 2.51 4.49 5.00
CA LYS A 173 3.69 3.95 5.68
C LYS A 173 3.68 4.28 7.18
N LEU A 174 3.32 5.50 7.56
CA LEU A 174 3.20 5.92 8.96
C LEU A 174 2.06 5.20 9.70
N LYS A 175 0.90 5.07 9.10
CA LYS A 175 -0.25 4.35 9.67
C LYS A 175 -0.03 2.85 9.80
N PHE A 176 1.06 2.36 9.28
CA PHE A 176 1.48 0.97 9.43
C PHE A 176 1.85 0.63 10.88
N PHE A 177 2.38 1.58 11.63
CA PHE A 177 2.67 1.37 13.04
C PHE A 177 1.39 1.31 13.86
N PRO A 178 1.16 0.25 14.66
CA PRO A 178 -0.06 0.10 15.46
C PRO A 178 -0.34 1.27 16.40
N ASN A 179 0.70 2.03 16.72
CA ASN A 179 0.65 3.19 17.62
C ASN A 179 0.11 4.46 16.94
N ILE A 180 0.01 4.47 15.60
CA ILE A 180 -0.45 5.60 14.80
C ILE A 180 -1.84 5.28 14.23
N LEU A 181 -2.87 5.97 14.69
CA LEU A 181 -4.24 5.84 14.21
C LEU A 181 -4.41 6.56 12.86
N GLU A 182 -3.91 7.80 12.77
CA GLU A 182 -3.97 8.62 11.57
C GLU A 182 -2.69 9.45 11.39
N ALA A 183 -2.35 9.66 10.12
CA ALA A 183 -1.28 10.55 9.70
C ALA A 183 -1.78 11.47 8.58
N VAL A 184 -1.45 12.75 8.64
CA VAL A 184 -1.77 13.74 7.60
C VAL A 184 -0.51 14.53 7.29
N LEU A 185 -0.08 14.49 6.02
CA LEU A 185 1.14 15.14 5.55
C LEU A 185 0.87 16.48 4.86
N PHE A 186 1.76 17.42 5.10
CA PHE A 186 1.79 18.74 4.45
C PHE A 186 3.19 18.99 3.92
N GLY A 187 3.33 19.36 2.64
CA GLY A 187 4.65 19.57 2.06
C GLY A 187 4.64 20.17 0.66
N SER A 188 3.49 20.17 -0.05
CA SER A 188 3.41 20.68 -1.42
C SER A 188 3.89 22.13 -1.51
N GLY A 189 4.88 22.39 -2.36
CA GLY A 189 5.50 23.70 -2.53
C GLY A 189 6.37 24.16 -1.36
N LYS A 190 6.65 23.32 -0.37
CA LYS A 190 7.47 23.65 0.81
C LYS A 190 8.89 23.04 0.72
N ASP A 191 9.79 23.57 1.54
CA ASP A 191 11.16 23.05 1.66
C ASP A 191 11.22 21.73 2.43
N LYS A 192 10.25 21.50 3.33
CA LYS A 192 10.15 20.31 4.18
C LYS A 192 8.72 19.79 4.22
N CYS A 193 8.60 18.49 4.38
CA CYS A 193 7.36 17.81 4.69
C CYS A 193 7.20 17.76 6.21
N VAL A 194 5.97 17.95 6.69
CA VAL A 194 5.60 17.80 8.10
C VAL A 194 4.35 16.93 8.21
N ALA A 195 4.26 16.14 9.28
CA ALA A 195 3.13 15.27 9.55
C ALA A 195 2.43 15.65 10.85
N PHE A 196 1.09 15.64 10.84
CA PHE A 196 0.30 15.49 12.05
C PHE A 196 0.05 14.00 12.26
N LEU A 197 0.42 13.50 13.45
CA LEU A 197 0.20 12.13 13.85
C LEU A 197 -0.85 12.08 14.96
N ASN A 198 -1.83 11.20 14.79
CA ASN A 198 -2.83 10.90 15.80
C ASN A 198 -2.52 9.51 16.34
N ILE A 199 -2.26 9.42 17.65
CA ILE A 199 -1.95 8.14 18.29
C ILE A 199 -3.18 7.25 18.44
N ASP A 200 -3.00 5.94 18.29
CA ASP A 200 -4.02 4.97 18.70
C ASP A 200 -4.05 4.84 20.20
N LEU A 201 -5.17 5.26 20.82
CA LEU A 201 -5.30 5.28 22.28
C LEU A 201 -5.16 3.89 22.89
N SER A 202 -5.67 2.85 22.23
CA SER A 202 -5.62 1.49 22.76
C SER A 202 -4.20 0.92 22.70
N ALA A 203 -3.54 1.06 21.56
CA ALA A 203 -2.18 0.55 21.37
C ALA A 203 -1.16 1.29 22.24
N VAL A 204 -1.21 2.63 22.22
CA VAL A 204 -0.31 3.47 23.01
C VAL A 204 -0.62 3.37 24.51
N GLY A 205 -1.90 3.24 24.89
CA GLY A 205 -2.31 3.01 26.28
C GLY A 205 -1.75 1.70 26.83
N ASN A 206 -1.93 0.60 26.10
CA ASN A 206 -1.35 -0.70 26.48
C ASN A 206 0.19 -0.65 26.57
N TRP A 207 0.84 0.08 25.65
CA TRP A 207 2.28 0.30 25.73
C TRP A 207 2.68 1.13 26.95
N ALA A 208 1.94 2.20 27.27
CA ALA A 208 2.17 3.05 28.43
C ALA A 208 2.06 2.26 29.75
N GLU A 209 1.03 1.43 29.89
CA GLU A 209 0.86 0.55 31.05
C GLU A 209 2.07 -0.37 31.25
N ARG A 210 2.56 -1.01 30.18
CA ARG A 210 3.74 -1.90 30.21
C ARG A 210 5.03 -1.14 30.58
N ASN A 211 5.07 0.18 30.33
CA ASN A 211 6.21 1.04 30.64
C ASN A 211 6.02 1.86 31.92
N ASN A 212 5.01 1.54 32.75
CA ASN A 212 4.67 2.24 33.99
C ASN A 212 4.46 3.76 33.78
N ILE A 213 3.82 4.14 32.69
CA ILE A 213 3.43 5.51 32.38
C ILE A 213 1.97 5.68 32.76
N ASN A 214 1.71 6.53 33.77
CA ASN A 214 0.34 6.90 34.14
C ASN A 214 -0.11 8.11 33.32
N TYR A 215 -1.37 8.11 32.90
CA TYR A 215 -2.01 9.21 32.20
C TYR A 215 -3.50 9.24 32.55
N ALA A 216 -4.08 10.43 32.59
CA ALA A 216 -5.51 10.62 32.89
C ALA A 216 -6.34 10.97 31.64
N SER A 217 -5.69 11.35 30.53
CA SER A 217 -6.36 11.77 29.30
C SER A 217 -5.54 11.44 28.06
N TYR A 218 -6.22 11.45 26.89
CA TYR A 218 -5.57 11.34 25.58
C TYR A 218 -4.49 12.40 25.39
N GLN A 219 -4.79 13.66 25.75
CA GLN A 219 -3.86 14.76 25.59
C GLN A 219 -2.60 14.59 26.43
N GLU A 220 -2.74 14.11 27.66
CA GLU A 220 -1.61 13.82 28.54
C GLU A 220 -0.76 12.69 27.98
N LEU A 221 -1.38 11.61 27.49
CA LEU A 221 -0.68 10.50 26.86
C LEU A 221 0.06 10.95 25.59
N ALA A 222 -0.62 11.69 24.71
CA ALA A 222 -0.06 12.17 23.44
C ALA A 222 1.08 13.18 23.62
N SER A 223 1.09 13.93 24.73
CA SER A 223 2.16 14.88 25.08
C SER A 223 3.28 14.29 25.93
N ASN A 224 3.19 13.02 26.30
CA ASN A 224 4.23 12.35 27.07
C ASN A 224 5.52 12.23 26.27
N GLU A 225 6.66 12.62 26.86
CA GLU A 225 7.95 12.64 26.18
C GLU A 225 8.36 11.29 25.58
N LYS A 226 8.06 10.17 26.27
CA LYS A 226 8.37 8.83 25.78
C LYS A 226 7.47 8.44 24.60
N VAL A 227 6.23 8.89 24.56
CA VAL A 227 5.33 8.69 23.42
C VAL A 227 5.80 9.52 22.23
N ILE A 228 6.18 10.77 22.45
CA ILE A 228 6.75 11.62 21.40
C ILE A 228 8.03 10.99 20.83
N GLU A 229 8.89 10.43 21.67
CA GLU A 229 10.11 9.76 21.22
C GLU A 229 9.81 8.51 20.39
N MET A 230 8.84 7.71 20.81
CA MET A 230 8.37 6.57 20.03
C MET A 230 7.84 7.01 18.64
N MET A 231 7.05 8.09 18.57
CA MET A 231 6.58 8.64 17.30
C MET A 231 7.73 9.11 16.40
N LYS A 232 8.77 9.75 16.98
CA LYS A 232 9.97 10.13 16.23
C LYS A 232 10.71 8.94 15.66
N GLN A 233 10.82 7.84 16.41
CA GLN A 233 11.43 6.60 15.93
C GLN A 233 10.67 6.03 14.74
N HIS A 234 9.34 5.99 14.80
CA HIS A 234 8.52 5.54 13.66
C HIS A 234 8.70 6.43 12.41
N VAL A 235 8.77 7.75 12.60
CA VAL A 235 9.06 8.67 11.49
C VAL A 235 10.44 8.44 10.91
N GLU A 236 11.44 8.17 11.73
CA GLU A 236 12.81 7.89 11.29
C GLU A 236 12.89 6.58 10.50
N GLU A 237 12.20 5.52 10.94
CA GLU A 237 12.09 4.26 10.20
C GLU A 237 11.48 4.47 8.82
N VAL A 238 10.38 5.24 8.73
CA VAL A 238 9.78 5.59 7.43
C VAL A 238 10.72 6.38 6.55
N ASN A 239 11.49 7.33 7.11
CA ASN A 239 12.46 8.10 6.33
C ASN A 239 13.59 7.21 5.77
N GLN A 240 14.04 6.21 6.53
CA GLN A 240 15.05 5.23 6.06
C GLN A 240 14.50 4.38 4.91
N ASP A 241 13.27 3.91 5.03
CA ASP A 241 12.58 3.15 3.97
C ASP A 241 12.41 3.99 2.68
N LEU A 242 11.98 5.25 2.82
CA LEU A 242 11.82 6.15 1.69
C LEU A 242 13.16 6.45 1.00
N ALA A 243 14.25 6.54 1.74
CA ALA A 243 15.59 6.72 1.18
C ALA A 243 16.05 5.48 0.39
N ALA A 244 15.68 4.28 0.86
CA ALA A 244 15.98 3.03 0.16
C ALA A 244 15.15 2.83 -1.12
N ASP A 245 13.89 3.32 -1.14
CA ASP A 245 13.01 3.26 -2.32
C ASP A 245 13.45 4.20 -3.46
N THR A 246 14.35 5.17 -3.19
CA THR A 246 14.83 6.18 -4.18
C THR A 246 16.21 5.86 -4.76
N THR A 247 16.84 4.76 -4.36
CA THR A 247 18.13 4.28 -4.89
C THR A 247 17.92 3.03 -5.74
#